data_50a85cf83bbb6b6f19f857228c730a1c
#
_entry.id   50a85cf83bbb6b6f19f857228c730a1c
#
_cell.length_a   1.000
_cell.length_b   1.000
_cell.length_c   1.000
_cell.angle_alpha   90.00
_cell.angle_beta   90.00
_cell.angle_gamma   90.00
#
_symmetry.space_group_name_H-M   'P 1'
#
loop_
_entity.id
_entity.type
_entity.pdbx_description
1 polymer ?
#
loop_
_entity_poly.entity_id
_entity_poly.type
_entity_poly.pdbx_seq_one_letter_code
_entity_poly.pdbx_strand_id
1 'polypeptide(L)'
;MSAEVFRSDHFVARAITGFASQACVVTFDSYSDTRGLDRPGFGQRFFEHEQIDAVHVIARWNNWYQHDDMFAVCKAAAAVARDHRRVYAYGSSMGGYAAIRFARLVGAQAAIALSPQFSIDRAAARFERRWTGDAERIDFSVERQMRRRLARLAYVCYDPFDLDRRHVELFRNETALIELPIRHGGHPVTGFMAEAGLLGEFVVSIVEERFDPAAMQMRAHAARKGSAQFWSVLAERARNPVVREALAKRALSISPDDVVYHLKYARALAAGEKFEESEAVFKKALEAHPVNPVLRFNLSEMYERRGDLLAAKRVMEQIVEEHPDVHAYRRRLAHLTAKHRIHAAAGFPIRALRALQRRSSPTGAS
;
A
#
# COMPACT_ATOMS: atom_id res chain seq x y z
N MET A 1 26.39 -12.91 7.52
CA MET A 1 26.25 -14.09 6.63
C MET A 1 24.81 -14.20 6.18
N SER A 2 24.56 -14.63 4.94
CA SER A 2 23.20 -14.86 4.43
C SER A 2 22.97 -16.37 4.31
N ALA A 3 21.88 -16.88 4.89
CA ALA A 3 21.51 -18.29 4.83
C ALA A 3 20.00 -18.47 4.65
N GLU A 4 19.60 -19.35 3.76
CA GLU A 4 18.22 -19.80 3.67
C GLU A 4 17.99 -20.88 4.73
N VAL A 5 17.10 -20.60 5.68
CA VAL A 5 16.83 -21.48 6.83
C VAL A 5 15.52 -22.25 6.70
N PHE A 6 14.70 -21.87 5.72
CA PHE A 6 13.48 -22.59 5.36
C PHE A 6 13.06 -22.26 3.92
N ARG A 7 12.53 -23.26 3.21
CA ARG A 7 11.87 -23.07 1.91
C ARG A 7 10.70 -24.03 1.75
N SER A 8 9.61 -23.50 1.23
CA SER A 8 8.44 -24.25 0.75
C SER A 8 7.94 -23.65 -0.56
N ASP A 9 6.84 -24.14 -1.09
CA ASP A 9 6.18 -23.53 -2.25
C ASP A 9 5.61 -22.14 -1.97
N HIS A 10 5.32 -21.82 -0.70
CA HIS A 10 4.63 -20.60 -0.31
C HIS A 10 5.54 -19.58 0.37
N PHE A 11 6.57 -20.03 1.09
CA PHE A 11 7.43 -19.18 1.90
C PHE A 11 8.90 -19.54 1.80
N VAL A 12 9.73 -18.53 1.99
CA VAL A 12 11.14 -18.68 2.29
C VAL A 12 11.46 -17.89 3.57
N ALA A 13 12.29 -18.45 4.46
CA ALA A 13 12.93 -17.71 5.53
C ALA A 13 14.41 -17.57 5.22
N ARG A 14 14.91 -16.34 5.12
CA ARG A 14 16.30 -16.00 4.88
C ARG A 14 16.87 -15.25 6.06
N ALA A 15 17.88 -15.82 6.70
CA ALA A 15 18.61 -15.18 7.79
C ALA A 15 19.77 -14.34 7.22
N ILE A 16 19.90 -13.12 7.70
CA ILE A 16 21.02 -12.22 7.48
C ILE A 16 21.58 -11.91 8.87
N THR A 17 22.66 -12.57 9.25
CA THR A 17 23.19 -12.53 10.62
C THR A 17 24.71 -12.36 10.61
N GLY A 18 25.28 -12.08 11.80
CA GLY A 18 26.72 -11.95 12.01
C GLY A 18 27.19 -10.51 12.22
N PHE A 19 26.25 -9.61 12.53
CA PHE A 19 26.54 -8.22 12.89
C PHE A 19 26.83 -8.03 14.40
N ALA A 20 26.92 -9.14 15.16
CA ALA A 20 27.04 -9.11 16.63
C ALA A 20 25.92 -8.30 17.32
N SER A 21 24.76 -8.23 16.69
CA SER A 21 23.60 -7.55 17.21
C SER A 21 23.02 -8.27 18.44
N GLN A 22 22.65 -7.51 19.48
CA GLN A 22 21.90 -8.06 20.60
C GLN A 22 20.42 -8.33 20.28
N ALA A 23 19.95 -7.82 19.15
CA ALA A 23 18.57 -7.98 18.70
C ALA A 23 18.51 -8.72 17.35
N CYS A 24 17.44 -9.49 17.16
CA CYS A 24 17.07 -10.05 15.87
C CYS A 24 15.68 -9.56 15.47
N VAL A 25 15.51 -9.15 14.21
CA VAL A 25 14.23 -8.72 13.69
C VAL A 25 13.70 -9.72 12.68
N VAL A 26 12.55 -10.35 12.98
CA VAL A 26 11.85 -11.21 12.03
C VAL A 26 10.91 -10.33 11.20
N THR A 27 11.16 -10.21 9.90
CA THR A 27 10.40 -9.33 9.02
C THR A 27 9.40 -10.10 8.18
N PHE A 28 8.28 -9.45 7.87
CA PHE A 28 7.22 -9.97 7.02
C PHE A 28 6.95 -9.01 5.86
N ASP A 29 6.80 -9.55 4.65
CA ASP A 29 6.57 -8.75 3.44
C ASP A 29 5.26 -7.98 3.48
N SER A 30 5.29 -6.78 2.94
CA SER A 30 4.09 -6.02 2.61
C SER A 30 3.40 -6.58 1.35
N TYR A 31 2.16 -6.17 1.11
CA TYR A 31 1.49 -6.37 -0.17
C TYR A 31 2.33 -5.77 -1.30
N SER A 32 2.57 -6.54 -2.35
CA SER A 32 3.45 -6.14 -3.46
C SER A 32 3.01 -6.78 -4.76
N ASP A 33 3.27 -6.10 -5.88
CA ASP A 33 3.13 -6.67 -7.22
C ASP A 33 4.30 -7.59 -7.57
N THR A 34 5.43 -7.46 -6.88
CA THR A 34 6.58 -8.35 -7.04
C THR A 34 6.29 -9.72 -6.42
N ARG A 35 6.36 -10.76 -7.24
CA ARG A 35 6.08 -12.15 -6.86
C ARG A 35 7.35 -12.98 -6.84
N GLY A 36 7.25 -14.18 -6.27
CA GLY A 36 8.34 -15.14 -6.17
C GLY A 36 9.09 -15.06 -4.84
N LEU A 37 9.91 -16.05 -4.59
CA LEU A 37 10.65 -16.24 -3.33
C LEU A 37 12.10 -15.71 -3.40
N ASP A 38 12.64 -15.57 -4.61
CA ASP A 38 14.04 -15.20 -4.83
C ASP A 38 14.21 -13.68 -4.99
N ARG A 39 13.78 -12.96 -3.98
CA ARG A 39 13.85 -11.49 -3.87
C ARG A 39 14.32 -11.07 -2.48
N PRO A 40 14.80 -9.83 -2.29
CA PRO A 40 15.13 -9.32 -0.97
C PRO A 40 13.89 -9.33 -0.05
N GLY A 41 14.10 -9.62 1.23
CA GLY A 41 13.06 -9.51 2.24
C GLY A 41 12.74 -8.06 2.61
N PHE A 42 11.58 -7.87 3.27
CA PHE A 42 11.13 -6.55 3.69
C PHE A 42 12.15 -5.90 4.63
N GLY A 43 12.63 -4.71 4.26
CA GLY A 43 13.63 -3.97 5.03
C GLY A 43 15.04 -4.56 5.03
N GLN A 44 15.35 -5.57 4.21
CA GLN A 44 16.65 -6.24 4.24
C GLN A 44 17.82 -5.28 4.17
N ARG A 45 17.87 -4.39 3.16
CA ARG A 45 18.97 -3.41 3.01
C ARG A 45 19.08 -2.46 4.19
N PHE A 46 17.96 -2.13 4.83
CA PHE A 46 17.94 -1.30 6.02
C PHE A 46 18.61 -2.00 7.20
N PHE A 47 18.25 -3.26 7.49
CA PHE A 47 18.83 -3.99 8.60
C PHE A 47 20.30 -4.33 8.35
N GLU A 48 20.69 -4.60 7.12
CA GLU A 48 22.13 -4.74 6.73
C GLU A 48 22.91 -3.45 6.99
N HIS A 49 22.35 -2.28 6.62
CA HIS A 49 22.96 -0.97 6.87
C HIS A 49 23.08 -0.66 8.37
N GLU A 50 22.03 -0.92 9.15
CA GLU A 50 22.01 -0.69 10.59
C GLU A 50 22.78 -1.77 11.38
N GLN A 51 23.31 -2.78 10.69
CA GLN A 51 24.02 -3.93 11.31
C GLN A 51 23.18 -4.66 12.37
N ILE A 52 21.89 -4.81 12.10
CA ILE A 52 20.95 -5.54 12.93
C ILE A 52 20.66 -6.89 12.29
N ASP A 53 20.85 -7.97 13.04
CA ASP A 53 20.55 -9.31 12.60
C ASP A 53 19.05 -9.47 12.29
N ALA A 54 18.72 -10.08 11.14
CA ALA A 54 17.34 -10.22 10.71
C ALA A 54 17.05 -11.59 10.08
N VAL A 55 15.79 -12.02 10.21
CA VAL A 55 15.25 -13.17 9.46
C VAL A 55 14.06 -12.68 8.64
N HIS A 56 14.16 -12.79 7.32
CA HIS A 56 13.16 -12.32 6.39
C HIS A 56 12.23 -13.45 5.98
N VAL A 57 10.96 -13.37 6.37
CA VAL A 57 9.90 -14.27 5.91
C VAL A 57 9.29 -13.70 4.63
N ILE A 58 9.63 -14.30 3.50
CA ILE A 58 9.23 -13.87 2.16
C ILE A 58 8.09 -14.76 1.69
N ALA A 59 6.96 -14.15 1.30
CA ALA A 59 5.82 -14.85 0.74
C ALA A 59 5.89 -14.85 -0.80
N ARG A 60 5.57 -15.97 -1.45
CA ARG A 60 5.58 -16.11 -2.93
C ARG A 60 4.64 -15.11 -3.61
N TRP A 61 3.47 -14.82 -2.98
CA TRP A 61 2.44 -13.87 -3.43
C TRP A 61 1.69 -13.29 -2.23
N ASN A 62 0.76 -12.40 -2.50
CA ASN A 62 -0.07 -11.75 -1.47
C ASN A 62 -1.14 -12.71 -0.91
N ASN A 63 -0.71 -13.70 -0.14
CA ASN A 63 -1.54 -14.76 0.44
C ASN A 63 -1.99 -14.48 1.89
N TRP A 64 -1.66 -13.30 2.42
CA TRP A 64 -1.96 -12.93 3.80
C TRP A 64 -1.45 -13.95 4.82
N TYR A 65 -0.38 -14.68 4.47
CA TYR A 65 0.24 -15.70 5.30
C TYR A 65 -0.70 -16.85 5.69
N GLN A 66 -1.70 -17.13 4.82
CA GLN A 66 -2.73 -18.16 5.05
C GLN A 66 -2.39 -19.48 4.36
N HIS A 67 -1.32 -20.11 4.82
CA HIS A 67 -0.92 -21.47 4.45
C HIS A 67 -0.36 -22.20 5.65
N ASP A 68 -0.57 -23.51 5.75
CA ASP A 68 -0.19 -24.32 6.92
C ASP A 68 1.33 -24.35 7.17
N ASP A 69 2.15 -24.25 6.14
CA ASP A 69 3.61 -24.13 6.24
C ASP A 69 4.07 -22.81 6.91
N MET A 70 3.16 -21.89 7.20
CA MET A 70 3.43 -20.71 8.01
C MET A 70 3.93 -21.05 9.42
N PHE A 71 3.43 -22.13 10.01
CA PHE A 71 3.93 -22.59 11.30
C PHE A 71 5.36 -23.10 11.23
N ALA A 72 5.71 -23.82 10.15
CA ALA A 72 7.05 -24.33 9.93
C ALA A 72 8.07 -23.20 9.65
N VAL A 73 7.70 -22.22 8.82
CA VAL A 73 8.59 -21.07 8.54
C VAL A 73 8.79 -20.21 9.79
N CYS A 74 7.77 -19.99 10.61
CA CYS A 74 7.91 -19.30 11.90
C CYS A 74 8.83 -20.06 12.87
N LYS A 75 8.72 -21.39 12.93
CA LYS A 75 9.60 -22.23 13.76
C LYS A 75 11.07 -22.12 13.32
N ALA A 76 11.32 -22.13 12.01
CA ALA A 76 12.67 -21.96 11.46
C ALA A 76 13.24 -20.57 11.76
N ALA A 77 12.42 -19.51 11.60
CA ALA A 77 12.82 -18.15 11.96
C ALA A 77 13.10 -18.01 13.47
N ALA A 78 12.26 -18.59 14.32
CA ALA A 78 12.45 -18.59 15.77
C ALA A 78 13.74 -19.32 16.18
N ALA A 79 14.12 -20.38 15.47
CA ALA A 79 15.36 -21.14 15.77
C ALA A 79 16.62 -20.28 15.58
N VAL A 80 16.61 -19.33 14.63
CA VAL A 80 17.69 -18.36 14.45
C VAL A 80 17.59 -17.22 15.47
N ALA A 81 16.38 -16.69 15.65
CA ALA A 81 16.17 -15.51 16.48
C ALA A 81 16.44 -15.74 17.97
N ARG A 82 16.19 -16.95 18.48
CA ARG A 82 16.30 -17.29 19.92
C ARG A 82 17.69 -17.06 20.54
N ASP A 83 18.74 -17.01 19.72
CA ASP A 83 20.11 -16.82 20.22
C ASP A 83 20.40 -15.34 20.53
N HIS A 84 19.43 -14.45 20.26
CA HIS A 84 19.53 -13.04 20.52
C HIS A 84 18.77 -12.66 21.82
N ARG A 85 19.30 -11.66 22.51
CA ARG A 85 18.68 -11.17 23.76
C ARG A 85 17.30 -10.58 23.53
N ARG A 86 17.08 -9.96 22.35
CA ARG A 86 15.84 -9.28 21.99
C ARG A 86 15.38 -9.74 20.61
N VAL A 87 14.11 -10.06 20.51
CA VAL A 87 13.49 -10.44 19.23
C VAL A 87 12.28 -9.58 18.96
N TYR A 88 12.19 -9.03 17.77
CA TYR A 88 11.06 -8.24 17.29
C TYR A 88 10.49 -8.81 16.00
N ALA A 89 9.17 -8.68 15.81
CA ALA A 89 8.50 -8.97 14.55
C ALA A 89 8.21 -7.64 13.85
N TYR A 90 8.50 -7.50 12.55
CA TYR A 90 8.36 -6.22 11.84
C TYR A 90 7.65 -6.37 10.50
N GLY A 91 6.78 -5.40 10.17
CA GLY A 91 6.15 -5.35 8.87
C GLY A 91 5.23 -4.15 8.67
N SER A 92 4.80 -3.97 7.42
CA SER A 92 3.88 -2.92 7.00
C SER A 92 2.68 -3.51 6.27
N SER A 93 1.47 -2.97 6.47
CA SER A 93 0.23 -3.42 5.85
C SER A 93 0.01 -4.93 6.05
N MET A 94 -0.03 -5.75 4.99
CA MET A 94 -0.06 -7.22 5.08
C MET A 94 1.05 -7.78 5.98
N GLY A 95 2.27 -7.23 5.91
CA GLY A 95 3.37 -7.60 6.80
C GLY A 95 3.13 -7.16 8.24
N GLY A 96 2.47 -6.02 8.45
CA GLY A 96 2.07 -5.55 9.78
C GLY A 96 1.03 -6.46 10.43
N TYR A 97 0.07 -6.96 9.66
CA TYR A 97 -0.84 -8.03 10.07
C TYR A 97 -0.05 -9.25 10.55
N ALA A 98 0.91 -9.72 9.75
CA ALA A 98 1.70 -10.90 10.07
C ALA A 98 2.60 -10.67 11.30
N ALA A 99 3.24 -9.52 11.41
CA ALA A 99 4.11 -9.18 12.53
C ALA A 99 3.37 -9.26 13.87
N ILE A 100 2.14 -8.74 13.97
CA ILE A 100 1.35 -8.83 15.19
C ILE A 100 0.84 -10.26 15.40
N ARG A 101 0.38 -10.92 14.35
CA ARG A 101 -0.26 -12.24 14.46
C ARG A 101 0.70 -13.36 14.79
N PHE A 102 1.90 -13.34 14.20
CA PHE A 102 2.87 -14.42 14.34
C PHE A 102 4.03 -14.11 15.31
N ALA A 103 4.02 -12.94 15.97
CA ALA A 103 5.07 -12.52 16.91
C ALA A 103 5.46 -13.62 17.91
N ARG A 104 4.46 -14.25 18.54
CA ARG A 104 4.74 -15.32 19.53
C ARG A 104 5.34 -16.57 18.91
N LEU A 105 5.00 -16.89 17.68
CA LEU A 105 5.55 -18.06 16.99
C LEU A 105 7.03 -17.89 16.64
N VAL A 106 7.44 -16.66 16.36
CA VAL A 106 8.84 -16.32 16.06
C VAL A 106 9.64 -15.93 17.32
N GLY A 107 9.03 -16.05 18.50
CA GLY A 107 9.69 -15.71 19.77
C GLY A 107 9.85 -14.22 20.03
N ALA A 108 9.13 -13.37 19.30
CA ALA A 108 9.24 -11.92 19.44
C ALA A 108 8.59 -11.42 20.74
N GLN A 109 9.32 -10.55 21.46
CA GLN A 109 8.83 -9.85 22.65
C GLN A 109 7.80 -8.76 22.31
N ALA A 110 7.95 -8.14 21.13
CA ALA A 110 6.99 -7.17 20.61
C ALA A 110 6.94 -7.19 19.08
N ALA A 111 5.83 -6.69 18.53
CA ALA A 111 5.68 -6.40 17.11
C ALA A 111 5.88 -4.92 16.81
N ILE A 112 6.47 -4.59 15.67
CA ILE A 112 6.59 -3.25 15.09
C ILE A 112 5.76 -3.26 13.81
N ALA A 113 4.62 -2.57 13.80
CA ALA A 113 3.66 -2.68 12.73
C ALA A 113 3.23 -1.31 12.19
N LEU A 114 3.42 -1.10 10.89
CA LEU A 114 2.97 0.11 10.21
C LEU A 114 1.69 -0.20 9.43
N SER A 115 0.63 0.59 9.65
CA SER A 115 -0.69 0.42 9.02
C SER A 115 -1.20 -1.03 9.01
N PRO A 116 -1.16 -1.77 10.15
CA PRO A 116 -1.54 -3.17 10.17
C PRO A 116 -3.05 -3.35 9.95
N GLN A 117 -3.45 -4.35 9.16
CA GLN A 117 -4.81 -4.85 9.17
C GLN A 117 -4.97 -5.85 10.34
N PHE A 118 -6.11 -5.81 11.01
CA PHE A 118 -6.48 -6.85 11.98
C PHE A 118 -6.82 -8.15 11.26
N SER A 119 -7.57 -8.02 10.18
CA SER A 119 -7.95 -9.08 9.26
C SER A 119 -8.51 -8.48 7.97
N ILE A 120 -8.43 -9.22 6.86
CA ILE A 120 -9.21 -8.94 5.65
C ILE A 120 -10.40 -9.89 5.50
N ASP A 121 -10.53 -10.91 6.36
CA ASP A 121 -11.74 -11.73 6.44
C ASP A 121 -12.92 -10.86 6.86
N ARG A 122 -13.95 -10.81 6.01
CA ARG A 122 -15.18 -10.04 6.28
C ARG A 122 -15.95 -10.54 7.50
N ALA A 123 -15.73 -11.78 7.93
CA ALA A 123 -16.29 -12.28 9.18
C ALA A 123 -15.65 -11.64 10.42
N ALA A 124 -14.35 -11.28 10.34
CA ALA A 124 -13.58 -10.65 11.40
C ALA A 124 -13.56 -9.12 11.30
N ALA A 125 -13.55 -8.55 10.08
CA ALA A 125 -13.48 -7.11 9.83
C ALA A 125 -14.45 -6.69 8.73
N ARG A 126 -15.75 -6.62 9.03
CA ARG A 126 -16.84 -6.32 8.06
C ARG A 126 -16.65 -5.00 7.31
N PHE A 127 -15.93 -4.08 7.85
CA PHE A 127 -15.68 -2.77 7.26
C PHE A 127 -14.58 -2.79 6.19
N GLU A 128 -13.68 -3.80 6.22
CA GLU A 128 -12.57 -3.88 5.28
C GLU A 128 -13.07 -4.32 3.89
N ARG A 129 -12.82 -3.48 2.88
CA ARG A 129 -13.27 -3.72 1.51
C ARG A 129 -12.16 -3.48 0.48
N ARG A 130 -10.99 -3.00 0.92
CA ARG A 130 -9.85 -2.72 0.03
C ARG A 130 -9.33 -4.00 -0.61
N TRP A 131 -9.42 -5.14 0.09
CA TRP A 131 -8.84 -6.43 -0.27
C TRP A 131 -9.90 -7.51 -0.56
N THR A 132 -11.09 -7.11 -1.01
CA THR A 132 -12.22 -8.03 -1.23
C THR A 132 -11.84 -9.18 -2.18
N GLY A 133 -11.14 -8.88 -3.28
CA GLY A 133 -10.74 -9.91 -4.25
C GLY A 133 -9.74 -10.92 -3.70
N ASP A 134 -8.89 -10.54 -2.74
CA ASP A 134 -7.99 -11.47 -2.04
C ASP A 134 -8.77 -12.26 -0.99
N ALA A 135 -9.61 -11.57 -0.21
CA ALA A 135 -10.42 -12.19 0.84
C ALA A 135 -11.37 -13.29 0.31
N GLU A 136 -11.86 -13.15 -0.91
CA GLU A 136 -12.73 -14.16 -1.56
C GLU A 136 -11.98 -15.44 -1.99
N ARG A 137 -10.65 -15.38 -2.10
CA ARG A 137 -9.79 -16.49 -2.56
C ARG A 137 -9.03 -17.18 -1.45
N ILE A 138 -8.97 -16.56 -0.27
CA ILE A 138 -8.16 -17.01 0.85
C ILE A 138 -9.01 -17.77 1.86
N ASP A 139 -8.54 -18.96 2.27
CA ASP A 139 -9.04 -19.62 3.48
C ASP A 139 -8.29 -19.08 4.71
N PHE A 140 -9.03 -18.53 5.66
CA PHE A 140 -8.48 -17.93 6.89
C PHE A 140 -8.30 -18.95 8.03
N SER A 141 -7.99 -20.22 7.71
CA SER A 141 -7.80 -21.29 8.69
C SER A 141 -6.63 -20.99 9.64
N VAL A 142 -5.49 -20.51 9.11
CA VAL A 142 -4.32 -20.11 9.91
C VAL A 142 -4.66 -18.94 10.84
N GLU A 143 -5.37 -17.93 10.33
CA GLU A 143 -5.81 -16.81 11.16
C GLU A 143 -6.71 -17.29 12.32
N ARG A 144 -7.66 -18.17 12.04
CA ARG A 144 -8.55 -18.73 13.07
C ARG A 144 -7.81 -19.52 14.15
N GLN A 145 -6.75 -20.27 13.79
CA GLN A 145 -5.88 -20.97 14.72
C GLN A 145 -5.08 -20.01 15.62
N MET A 146 -4.77 -18.81 15.09
CA MET A 146 -3.99 -17.78 15.79
C MET A 146 -4.85 -16.81 16.63
N ARG A 147 -6.16 -17.00 16.70
CA ARG A 147 -7.02 -16.19 17.58
C ARG A 147 -6.52 -16.23 19.02
N ARG A 148 -6.51 -15.06 19.68
CA ARG A 148 -6.02 -14.87 21.07
C ARG A 148 -4.54 -15.23 21.28
N ARG A 149 -3.75 -15.37 20.22
CA ARG A 149 -2.30 -15.64 20.29
C ARG A 149 -1.45 -14.53 19.68
N LEU A 150 -2.00 -13.33 19.58
CA LEU A 150 -1.31 -12.18 19.01
C LEU A 150 -0.08 -11.78 19.84
N ALA A 151 0.72 -10.84 19.34
CA ALA A 151 1.80 -10.22 20.10
C ALA A 151 1.32 -9.77 21.49
N ARG A 152 2.17 -9.88 22.50
CA ARG A 152 1.85 -9.33 23.83
C ARG A 152 1.87 -7.82 23.85
N LEU A 153 2.78 -7.24 23.06
CA LEU A 153 2.95 -5.81 22.86
C LEU A 153 3.14 -5.53 21.37
N ALA A 154 2.53 -4.47 20.86
CA ALA A 154 2.80 -3.99 19.51
C ALA A 154 2.99 -2.47 19.49
N TYR A 155 4.04 -2.01 18.81
CA TYR A 155 4.23 -0.63 18.42
C TYR A 155 3.53 -0.42 17.09
N VAL A 156 2.50 0.41 17.07
CA VAL A 156 1.63 0.56 15.90
C VAL A 156 1.65 1.99 15.38
N CYS A 157 2.17 2.16 14.16
CA CYS A 157 2.14 3.44 13.46
C CYS A 157 1.04 3.39 12.39
N TYR A 158 0.12 4.37 12.36
CA TYR A 158 -1.05 4.35 11.47
C TYR A 158 -1.66 5.74 11.25
N ASP A 159 -2.46 5.91 10.20
CA ASP A 159 -3.25 7.13 10.00
C ASP A 159 -4.61 7.01 10.71
N PRO A 160 -4.90 7.84 11.73
CA PRO A 160 -6.16 7.79 12.48
C PRO A 160 -7.40 8.24 11.68
N PHE A 161 -7.20 8.80 10.48
CA PHE A 161 -8.27 9.19 9.56
C PHE A 161 -8.48 8.20 8.40
N ASP A 162 -7.74 7.08 8.40
CA ASP A 162 -7.92 5.98 7.47
C ASP A 162 -8.70 4.81 8.10
N LEU A 163 -9.06 3.81 7.30
CA LEU A 163 -9.66 2.55 7.79
C LEU A 163 -8.74 1.81 8.76
N ASP A 164 -7.43 2.07 8.72
CA ASP A 164 -6.45 1.48 9.64
C ASP A 164 -6.79 1.73 11.11
N ARG A 165 -7.40 2.88 11.44
CA ARG A 165 -7.90 3.14 12.80
C ARG A 165 -8.83 2.04 13.30
N ARG A 166 -9.75 1.55 12.46
CA ARG A 166 -10.71 0.51 12.84
C ARG A 166 -10.03 -0.84 13.08
N HIS A 167 -8.96 -1.14 12.35
CA HIS A 167 -8.12 -2.31 12.63
C HIS A 167 -7.38 -2.18 13.95
N VAL A 168 -6.81 -1.00 14.23
CA VAL A 168 -6.14 -0.72 15.51
C VAL A 168 -7.12 -0.83 16.69
N GLU A 169 -8.36 -0.35 16.53
CA GLU A 169 -9.41 -0.53 17.54
C GLU A 169 -9.69 -2.02 17.86
N LEU A 170 -9.65 -2.90 16.86
CA LEU A 170 -9.78 -4.35 17.08
C LEU A 170 -8.56 -4.93 17.80
N PHE A 171 -7.34 -4.49 17.45
CA PHE A 171 -6.13 -4.95 18.12
C PHE A 171 -6.09 -4.57 19.60
N ARG A 172 -6.60 -3.38 20.00
CA ARG A 172 -6.66 -2.94 21.41
C ARG A 172 -7.36 -3.94 22.34
N ASN A 173 -8.28 -4.73 21.79
CA ASN A 173 -9.00 -5.73 22.58
C ASN A 173 -8.19 -7.01 22.84
N GLU A 174 -7.09 -7.23 22.10
CA GLU A 174 -6.34 -8.49 22.13
C GLU A 174 -4.83 -8.31 22.42
N THR A 175 -4.31 -7.08 22.30
CA THR A 175 -2.85 -6.78 22.35
C THR A 175 -2.62 -5.45 23.06
N ALA A 176 -1.61 -5.36 23.92
CA ALA A 176 -1.15 -4.08 24.44
C ALA A 176 -0.52 -3.27 23.29
N LEU A 177 -0.92 -2.01 23.13
CA LEU A 177 -0.45 -1.15 22.04
C LEU A 177 0.30 0.07 22.57
N ILE A 178 1.43 0.38 21.93
CA ILE A 178 2.07 1.70 21.96
C ILE A 178 1.82 2.32 20.59
N GLU A 179 0.99 3.34 20.55
CA GLU A 179 0.47 3.90 19.31
C GLU A 179 1.21 5.17 18.87
N LEU A 180 1.51 5.26 17.57
CA LEU A 180 2.04 6.44 16.91
C LEU A 180 1.05 6.86 15.79
N PRO A 181 0.00 7.64 16.10
CA PRO A 181 -0.95 8.09 15.10
C PRO A 181 -0.36 9.22 14.25
N ILE A 182 -0.24 9.00 12.95
CA ILE A 182 0.26 9.97 11.96
C ILE A 182 -0.93 10.53 11.17
N ARG A 183 -1.40 11.70 11.56
CA ARG A 183 -2.54 12.36 10.88
C ARG A 183 -2.22 12.65 9.43
N HIS A 184 -3.06 12.12 8.53
CA HIS A 184 -2.91 12.22 7.08
C HIS A 184 -1.63 11.56 6.55
N GLY A 185 -1.12 10.54 7.24
CA GLY A 185 -0.02 9.70 6.78
C GLY A 185 -0.42 8.73 5.68
N GLY A 186 -1.72 8.43 5.55
CA GLY A 186 -2.29 7.54 4.53
C GLY A 186 -2.01 6.05 4.80
N HIS A 187 -2.38 5.22 3.81
CA HIS A 187 -2.11 3.79 3.85
C HIS A 187 -1.22 3.36 2.65
N PRO A 188 -0.09 2.70 2.92
CA PRO A 188 0.52 2.55 4.24
C PRO A 188 1.23 3.84 4.70
N VAL A 189 1.26 4.07 6.00
CA VAL A 189 1.95 5.22 6.63
C VAL A 189 3.47 5.20 6.41
N THR A 190 4.00 4.08 5.95
CA THR A 190 5.42 3.83 5.69
C THR A 190 6.02 4.87 4.75
N GLY A 191 5.28 5.26 3.69
CA GLY A 191 5.74 6.28 2.75
C GLY A 191 5.95 7.64 3.45
N PHE A 192 4.97 8.09 4.25
CA PHE A 192 5.13 9.31 5.05
C PHE A 192 6.35 9.24 5.98
N MET A 193 6.50 8.13 6.70
CA MET A 193 7.61 7.94 7.65
C MET A 193 8.96 7.95 6.93
N ALA A 194 9.04 7.38 5.73
CA ALA A 194 10.25 7.40 4.90
C ALA A 194 10.58 8.81 4.39
N GLU A 195 9.60 9.53 3.82
CA GLU A 195 9.77 10.90 3.33
C GLU A 195 10.12 11.89 4.44
N ALA A 196 9.61 11.66 5.65
CA ALA A 196 9.93 12.46 6.83
C ALA A 196 11.31 12.12 7.45
N GLY A 197 12.01 11.09 6.93
CA GLY A 197 13.28 10.60 7.49
C GLY A 197 13.14 9.92 8.86
N LEU A 198 11.93 9.48 9.22
CA LEU A 198 11.63 8.97 10.55
C LEU A 198 11.47 7.44 10.60
N LEU A 199 11.38 6.77 9.44
CA LEU A 199 11.09 5.32 9.39
C LEU A 199 12.20 4.50 10.07
N GLY A 200 13.45 4.76 9.72
CA GLY A 200 14.59 4.05 10.30
C GLY A 200 14.69 4.27 11.80
N GLU A 201 14.61 5.52 12.24
CA GLU A 201 14.66 5.85 13.67
C GLU A 201 13.50 5.25 14.46
N PHE A 202 12.28 5.21 13.90
CA PHE A 202 11.15 4.54 14.54
C PHE A 202 11.48 3.09 14.85
N VAL A 203 12.02 2.35 13.87
CA VAL A 203 12.37 0.93 14.05
C VAL A 203 13.57 0.77 15.00
N VAL A 204 14.67 1.49 14.76
CA VAL A 204 15.90 1.36 15.55
C VAL A 204 15.67 1.75 17.03
N SER A 205 14.94 2.85 17.27
CA SER A 205 14.68 3.27 18.66
C SER A 205 13.87 2.26 19.46
N ILE A 206 12.96 1.52 18.81
CA ILE A 206 12.21 0.42 19.45
C ILE A 206 13.14 -0.77 19.70
N VAL A 207 13.94 -1.16 18.71
CA VAL A 207 14.88 -2.29 18.82
C VAL A 207 15.92 -2.03 19.91
N GLU A 208 16.32 -0.77 20.11
CA GLU A 208 17.27 -0.33 21.14
C GLU A 208 16.59 0.01 22.48
N GLU A 209 15.26 -0.15 22.61
CA GLU A 209 14.47 0.11 23.82
C GLU A 209 14.54 1.57 24.31
N ARG A 210 14.75 2.52 23.40
CA ARG A 210 14.81 3.99 23.67
C ARG A 210 13.67 4.77 22.99
N PHE A 211 12.63 4.09 22.51
CA PHE A 211 11.54 4.73 21.79
C PHE A 211 10.70 5.63 22.70
N ASP A 212 10.62 6.91 22.30
CA ASP A 212 9.73 7.91 22.91
C ASP A 212 8.62 8.27 21.90
N PRO A 213 7.38 7.79 22.12
CA PRO A 213 6.28 8.05 21.21
C PRO A 213 5.90 9.52 21.16
N ALA A 214 6.05 10.29 22.25
CA ALA A 214 5.70 11.71 22.28
C ALA A 214 6.69 12.54 21.45
N ALA A 215 7.99 12.30 21.63
CA ALA A 215 9.05 12.95 20.85
C ALA A 215 8.91 12.61 19.36
N MET A 216 8.67 11.34 19.02
CA MET A 216 8.45 10.91 17.62
C MET A 216 7.21 11.56 17.01
N GLN A 217 6.11 11.68 17.78
CA GLN A 217 4.88 12.34 17.34
C GLN A 217 5.11 13.84 17.04
N MET A 218 5.87 14.54 17.86
CA MET A 218 6.20 15.96 17.63
C MET A 218 7.04 16.11 16.34
N ARG A 219 8.02 15.25 16.13
CA ARG A 219 8.87 15.27 14.92
C ARG A 219 8.08 14.97 13.66
N ALA A 220 7.20 13.96 13.70
CA ALA A 220 6.30 13.64 12.59
C ALA A 220 5.37 14.82 12.26
N HIS A 221 4.84 15.50 13.28
CA HIS A 221 4.03 16.69 13.08
C HIS A 221 4.84 17.83 12.45
N ALA A 222 6.06 18.07 12.87
CA ALA A 222 6.93 19.11 12.30
C ALA A 222 7.29 18.80 10.82
N ALA A 223 7.63 17.55 10.51
CA ALA A 223 8.05 17.12 9.17
C ALA A 223 6.91 17.06 8.13
N ARG A 224 5.65 17.04 8.54
CA ARG A 224 4.50 16.72 7.66
C ARG A 224 4.38 17.56 6.39
N LYS A 225 4.75 18.85 6.45
CA LYS A 225 4.66 19.75 5.29
C LYS A 225 5.73 19.47 4.23
N GLY A 226 6.80 18.75 4.58
CA GLY A 226 7.85 18.29 3.67
C GLY A 226 7.51 16.96 2.98
N SER A 227 6.49 16.25 3.43
CA SER A 227 6.09 14.97 2.85
C SER A 227 5.12 15.15 1.68
N ALA A 228 5.44 14.59 0.52
CA ALA A 228 4.55 14.53 -0.65
C ALA A 228 3.33 13.66 -0.35
N GLN A 229 3.50 12.55 0.38
CA GLN A 229 2.39 11.68 0.78
C GLN A 229 1.37 12.43 1.64
N PHE A 230 1.79 13.26 2.58
CA PHE A 230 0.87 14.08 3.39
C PHE A 230 -0.06 14.93 2.52
N TRP A 231 0.48 15.68 1.55
CA TRP A 231 -0.31 16.51 0.66
C TRP A 231 -1.19 15.70 -0.28
N SER A 232 -0.69 14.57 -0.75
CA SER A 232 -1.42 13.64 -1.58
C SER A 232 -2.64 13.06 -0.87
N VAL A 233 -2.49 12.64 0.39
CA VAL A 233 -3.60 12.13 1.21
C VAL A 233 -4.63 13.22 1.51
N LEU A 234 -4.19 14.45 1.76
CA LEU A 234 -5.10 15.59 1.88
C LEU A 234 -5.86 15.84 0.58
N ALA A 235 -5.20 15.73 -0.58
CA ALA A 235 -5.85 15.87 -1.88
C ALA A 235 -6.96 14.82 -2.09
N GLU A 236 -6.70 13.57 -1.77
CA GLU A 236 -7.69 12.47 -1.89
C GLU A 236 -8.93 12.71 -1.01
N ARG A 237 -8.75 13.33 0.15
CA ARG A 237 -9.83 13.65 1.11
C ARG A 237 -10.56 14.96 0.78
N ALA A 238 -9.99 15.81 -0.06
CA ALA A 238 -10.58 17.09 -0.43
C ALA A 238 -11.84 16.89 -1.30
N ARG A 239 -12.97 17.45 -0.86
CA ARG A 239 -14.24 17.43 -1.62
C ARG A 239 -14.25 18.44 -2.76
N ASN A 240 -13.68 19.63 -2.51
CA ASN A 240 -13.58 20.70 -3.51
C ASN A 240 -12.50 20.35 -4.56
N PRO A 241 -12.82 20.29 -5.86
CA PRO A 241 -11.87 19.91 -6.90
C PRO A 241 -10.70 20.89 -7.04
N VAL A 242 -10.90 22.19 -6.83
CA VAL A 242 -9.84 23.21 -6.88
C VAL A 242 -8.83 22.97 -5.74
N VAL A 243 -9.33 22.70 -4.53
CA VAL A 243 -8.47 22.39 -3.39
C VAL A 243 -7.73 21.07 -3.62
N ARG A 244 -8.42 20.03 -4.13
CA ARG A 244 -7.81 18.74 -4.48
C ARG A 244 -6.65 18.90 -5.46
N GLU A 245 -6.86 19.68 -6.52
CA GLU A 245 -5.84 19.96 -7.52
C GLU A 245 -4.63 20.66 -6.91
N ALA A 246 -4.85 21.72 -6.15
CA ALA A 246 -3.76 22.48 -5.52
C ALA A 246 -2.91 21.61 -4.58
N LEU A 247 -3.56 20.76 -3.78
CA LEU A 247 -2.89 19.83 -2.87
C LEU A 247 -2.11 18.72 -3.62
N ALA A 248 -2.71 18.15 -4.67
CA ALA A 248 -2.04 17.14 -5.51
C ALA A 248 -0.83 17.75 -6.27
N LYS A 249 -0.96 18.98 -6.78
CA LYS A 249 0.15 19.74 -7.37
C LYS A 249 1.26 19.98 -6.36
N ARG A 250 0.91 20.29 -5.10
CA ARG A 250 1.90 20.46 -4.03
C ARG A 250 2.64 19.17 -3.75
N ALA A 251 1.96 18.01 -3.69
CA ALA A 251 2.60 16.71 -3.54
C ALA A 251 3.62 16.46 -4.66
N LEU A 252 3.23 16.64 -5.92
CA LEU A 252 4.10 16.49 -7.07
C LEU A 252 5.30 17.45 -7.03
N SER A 253 5.13 18.70 -6.54
CA SER A 253 6.23 19.66 -6.44
C SER A 253 7.30 19.27 -5.41
N ILE A 254 6.98 18.43 -4.44
CA ILE A 254 7.91 17.90 -3.42
C ILE A 254 8.67 16.69 -3.99
N SER A 255 8.00 15.83 -4.72
CA SER A 255 8.60 14.61 -5.32
C SER A 255 8.30 14.58 -6.83
N PRO A 256 9.00 15.41 -7.63
CA PRO A 256 8.69 15.62 -9.05
C PRO A 256 9.00 14.42 -9.93
N ASP A 257 9.85 13.50 -9.49
CA ASP A 257 10.25 12.31 -10.25
C ASP A 257 9.42 11.06 -9.88
N ASP A 258 8.59 11.15 -8.83
CA ASP A 258 7.79 10.01 -8.40
C ASP A 258 6.51 9.88 -9.23
N VAL A 259 6.42 8.77 -9.95
CA VAL A 259 5.30 8.42 -10.83
C VAL A 259 3.94 8.42 -10.11
N VAL A 260 3.92 8.09 -8.81
CA VAL A 260 2.69 8.05 -8.01
C VAL A 260 2.07 9.45 -7.89
N TYR A 261 2.89 10.49 -7.69
CA TYR A 261 2.37 11.86 -7.55
C TYR A 261 1.99 12.48 -8.91
N HIS A 262 2.65 12.10 -10.01
CA HIS A 262 2.16 12.40 -11.35
C HIS A 262 0.77 11.81 -11.59
N LEU A 263 0.59 10.53 -11.31
CA LEU A 263 -0.70 9.85 -11.43
C LEU A 263 -1.80 10.55 -10.62
N LYS A 264 -1.52 10.85 -9.35
CA LYS A 264 -2.50 11.47 -8.45
C LYS A 264 -2.85 12.90 -8.87
N TYR A 265 -1.88 13.69 -9.36
CA TYR A 265 -2.14 15.02 -9.88
C TYR A 265 -2.94 14.98 -11.18
N ALA A 266 -2.59 14.11 -12.13
CA ALA A 266 -3.35 13.93 -13.36
C ALA A 266 -4.81 13.52 -13.07
N ARG A 267 -5.04 12.61 -12.12
CA ARG A 267 -6.39 12.23 -11.67
C ARG A 267 -7.15 13.40 -11.03
N ALA A 268 -6.46 14.25 -10.27
CA ALA A 268 -7.08 15.44 -9.67
C ALA A 268 -7.53 16.44 -10.74
N LEU A 269 -6.71 16.68 -11.77
CA LEU A 269 -7.05 17.50 -12.94
C LEU A 269 -8.25 16.92 -13.71
N ALA A 270 -8.24 15.61 -13.98
CA ALA A 270 -9.35 14.93 -14.65
C ALA A 270 -10.64 14.99 -13.83
N ALA A 271 -10.55 14.96 -12.49
CA ALA A 271 -11.70 15.13 -11.61
C ALA A 271 -12.31 16.54 -11.70
N GLY A 272 -11.48 17.56 -11.97
CA GLY A 272 -11.89 18.95 -12.24
C GLY A 272 -12.25 19.22 -13.72
N GLU A 273 -12.38 18.17 -14.55
CA GLU A 273 -12.64 18.26 -16.01
C GLU A 273 -11.57 18.99 -16.82
N LYS A 274 -10.37 19.17 -16.27
CA LYS A 274 -9.19 19.74 -16.93
C LYS A 274 -8.44 18.64 -17.72
N PHE A 275 -9.10 18.11 -18.75
CA PHE A 275 -8.64 16.90 -19.45
C PHE A 275 -7.36 17.10 -20.24
N GLU A 276 -7.16 18.26 -20.87
CA GLU A 276 -5.98 18.59 -21.65
C GLU A 276 -4.73 18.70 -20.74
N GLU A 277 -4.87 19.36 -19.59
CA GLU A 277 -3.80 19.44 -18.60
C GLU A 277 -3.50 18.06 -17.99
N SER A 278 -4.54 17.27 -17.69
CA SER A 278 -4.39 15.89 -17.19
C SER A 278 -3.64 15.01 -18.20
N GLU A 279 -3.98 15.10 -19.49
CA GLU A 279 -3.31 14.34 -20.55
C GLU A 279 -1.82 14.71 -20.65
N ALA A 280 -1.50 16.01 -20.55
CA ALA A 280 -0.12 16.48 -20.58
C ALA A 280 0.70 15.90 -19.40
N VAL A 281 0.12 15.83 -18.19
CA VAL A 281 0.78 15.22 -17.03
C VAL A 281 0.98 13.72 -17.22
N PHE A 282 -0.02 12.99 -17.74
CA PHE A 282 0.14 11.57 -18.05
C PHE A 282 1.22 11.32 -19.10
N LYS A 283 1.24 12.11 -20.20
CA LYS A 283 2.25 11.98 -21.25
C LYS A 283 3.66 12.20 -20.70
N LYS A 284 3.86 13.25 -19.90
CA LYS A 284 5.16 13.51 -19.26
C LYS A 284 5.60 12.35 -18.36
N ALA A 285 4.69 11.77 -17.57
CA ALA A 285 5.00 10.62 -16.73
C ALA A 285 5.33 9.38 -17.57
N LEU A 286 4.67 9.19 -18.71
CA LEU A 286 4.91 8.07 -19.63
C LEU A 286 6.21 8.24 -20.44
N GLU A 287 6.73 9.45 -20.62
CA GLU A 287 8.08 9.66 -21.19
C GLU A 287 9.16 9.01 -20.33
N ALA A 288 9.04 9.14 -19.00
CA ALA A 288 9.96 8.51 -18.05
C ALA A 288 9.64 7.02 -17.80
N HIS A 289 8.39 6.61 -17.94
CA HIS A 289 7.90 5.26 -17.61
C HIS A 289 7.00 4.71 -18.74
N PRO A 290 7.53 4.49 -19.97
CA PRO A 290 6.73 4.25 -21.18
C PRO A 290 5.88 2.99 -21.15
N VAL A 291 6.29 1.96 -20.39
CA VAL A 291 5.57 0.67 -20.27
C VAL A 291 4.77 0.53 -18.97
N ASN A 292 4.60 1.63 -18.21
CA ASN A 292 3.88 1.55 -16.93
C ASN A 292 2.37 1.32 -17.15
N PRO A 293 1.84 0.13 -16.83
CA PRO A 293 0.46 -0.21 -17.12
C PRO A 293 -0.54 0.58 -16.26
N VAL A 294 -0.14 1.02 -15.06
CA VAL A 294 -1.00 1.80 -14.16
C VAL A 294 -1.22 3.21 -14.71
N LEU A 295 -0.17 3.88 -15.21
CA LEU A 295 -0.30 5.18 -15.87
C LEU A 295 -1.20 5.09 -17.11
N ARG A 296 -0.94 4.11 -17.99
CA ARG A 296 -1.73 3.90 -19.22
C ARG A 296 -3.19 3.57 -18.89
N PHE A 297 -3.45 2.72 -17.91
CA PHE A 297 -4.81 2.39 -17.49
C PHE A 297 -5.57 3.64 -17.03
N ASN A 298 -4.96 4.48 -16.19
CA ASN A 298 -5.58 5.72 -15.71
C ASN A 298 -5.73 6.77 -16.83
N LEU A 299 -4.81 6.82 -17.79
CA LEU A 299 -4.97 7.64 -19.01
C LEU A 299 -6.18 7.18 -19.82
N SER A 300 -6.39 5.88 -19.97
CA SER A 300 -7.59 5.32 -20.61
C SER A 300 -8.87 5.71 -19.85
N GLU A 301 -8.86 5.69 -18.51
CA GLU A 301 -10.00 6.16 -17.71
C GLU A 301 -10.27 7.65 -17.92
N MET A 302 -9.23 8.47 -18.00
CA MET A 302 -9.35 9.90 -18.28
C MET A 302 -9.96 10.14 -19.66
N TYR A 303 -9.50 9.42 -20.70
CA TYR A 303 -10.08 9.53 -22.05
C TYR A 303 -11.55 9.11 -22.07
N GLU A 304 -11.92 8.03 -21.37
CA GLU A 304 -13.33 7.63 -21.24
C GLU A 304 -14.18 8.72 -20.59
N ARG A 305 -13.69 9.34 -19.51
CA ARG A 305 -14.38 10.46 -18.83
C ARG A 305 -14.53 11.67 -19.73
N ARG A 306 -13.52 11.98 -20.55
CA ARG A 306 -13.59 13.04 -21.58
C ARG A 306 -14.60 12.72 -22.69
N GLY A 307 -14.97 11.46 -22.84
CA GLY A 307 -15.85 10.95 -23.89
C GLY A 307 -15.10 10.49 -25.15
N ASP A 308 -13.78 10.42 -25.10
CA ASP A 308 -12.94 9.93 -26.20
C ASP A 308 -12.76 8.40 -26.05
N LEU A 309 -13.83 7.67 -26.39
CA LEU A 309 -13.84 6.21 -26.28
C LEU A 309 -12.83 5.53 -27.20
N LEU A 310 -12.50 6.15 -28.33
CA LEU A 310 -11.54 5.58 -29.27
C LEU A 310 -10.12 5.65 -28.70
N ALA A 311 -9.71 6.79 -28.16
CA ALA A 311 -8.42 6.93 -27.49
C ALA A 311 -8.33 6.00 -26.26
N ALA A 312 -9.38 5.96 -25.43
CA ALA A 312 -9.45 5.04 -24.29
C ALA A 312 -9.23 3.57 -24.70
N LYS A 313 -9.90 3.14 -25.77
CA LYS A 313 -9.79 1.78 -26.30
C LYS A 313 -8.38 1.47 -26.80
N ARG A 314 -7.77 2.38 -27.60
CA ARG A 314 -6.41 2.20 -28.13
C ARG A 314 -5.37 2.00 -27.03
N VAL A 315 -5.45 2.80 -25.97
CA VAL A 315 -4.54 2.64 -24.83
C VAL A 315 -4.73 1.28 -24.15
N MET A 316 -5.97 0.81 -24.00
CA MET A 316 -6.23 -0.51 -23.41
C MET A 316 -5.82 -1.67 -24.32
N GLU A 317 -5.89 -1.52 -25.64
CA GLU A 317 -5.39 -2.50 -26.62
C GLU A 317 -3.89 -2.73 -26.41
N GLN A 318 -3.09 -1.66 -26.27
CA GLN A 318 -1.65 -1.76 -25.99
C GLN A 318 -1.37 -2.46 -24.65
N ILE A 319 -2.13 -2.12 -23.58
CA ILE A 319 -1.96 -2.77 -22.28
C ILE A 319 -2.27 -4.28 -22.36
N VAL A 320 -3.32 -4.68 -23.08
CA VAL A 320 -3.70 -6.09 -23.22
C VAL A 320 -2.70 -6.86 -24.08
N GLU A 321 -2.11 -6.23 -25.10
CA GLU A 321 -1.06 -6.85 -25.91
C GLU A 321 0.19 -7.16 -25.08
N GLU A 322 0.61 -6.24 -24.21
CA GLU A 322 1.76 -6.41 -23.32
C GLU A 322 1.47 -7.34 -22.12
N HIS A 323 0.21 -7.41 -21.67
CA HIS A 323 -0.21 -8.16 -20.48
C HIS A 323 -1.45 -9.03 -20.77
N PRO A 324 -1.35 -10.01 -21.67
CA PRO A 324 -2.52 -10.79 -22.14
C PRO A 324 -3.18 -11.63 -21.05
N ASP A 325 -2.43 -12.02 -20.01
CA ASP A 325 -2.93 -12.88 -18.93
C ASP A 325 -3.71 -12.12 -17.85
N VAL A 326 -3.72 -10.78 -17.88
CA VAL A 326 -4.41 -9.96 -16.88
C VAL A 326 -5.89 -9.83 -17.22
N HIS A 327 -6.73 -10.65 -16.59
CA HIS A 327 -8.19 -10.65 -16.82
C HIS A 327 -8.86 -9.29 -16.65
N ALA A 328 -8.40 -8.48 -15.71
CA ALA A 328 -8.95 -7.15 -15.46
C ALA A 328 -8.80 -6.24 -16.68
N TYR A 329 -7.65 -6.28 -17.37
CA TYR A 329 -7.39 -5.48 -18.56
C TYR A 329 -8.25 -5.93 -19.73
N ARG A 330 -8.36 -7.24 -19.99
CA ARG A 330 -9.23 -7.79 -21.04
C ARG A 330 -10.69 -7.41 -20.83
N ARG A 331 -11.18 -7.53 -19.59
CA ARG A 331 -12.56 -7.15 -19.24
C ARG A 331 -12.79 -5.65 -19.46
N ARG A 332 -11.84 -4.80 -19.10
CA ARG A 332 -11.89 -3.35 -19.33
C ARG A 332 -11.92 -3.03 -20.82
N LEU A 333 -11.08 -3.65 -21.65
CA LEU A 333 -11.06 -3.49 -23.10
C LEU A 333 -12.40 -3.91 -23.72
N ALA A 334 -12.94 -5.06 -23.31
CA ALA A 334 -14.24 -5.52 -23.78
C ALA A 334 -15.37 -4.52 -23.47
N HIS A 335 -15.38 -3.96 -22.26
CA HIS A 335 -16.32 -2.91 -21.86
C HIS A 335 -16.21 -1.66 -22.74
N LEU A 336 -15.01 -1.13 -22.96
CA LEU A 336 -14.80 0.03 -23.81
C LEU A 336 -15.17 -0.24 -25.27
N THR A 337 -14.90 -1.44 -25.78
CA THR A 337 -15.28 -1.86 -27.12
C THR A 337 -16.78 -1.90 -27.30
N ALA A 338 -17.52 -2.48 -26.35
CA ALA A 338 -18.97 -2.49 -26.37
C ALA A 338 -19.56 -1.07 -26.30
N LYS A 339 -19.05 -0.24 -25.41
CA LYS A 339 -19.46 1.16 -25.25
C LYS A 339 -19.22 1.98 -26.51
N HIS A 340 -18.05 1.82 -27.14
CA HIS A 340 -17.72 2.49 -28.40
C HIS A 340 -18.66 2.08 -29.55
N ARG A 341 -18.97 0.77 -29.69
CA ARG A 341 -19.93 0.26 -30.71
C ARG A 341 -21.32 0.87 -30.54
N ILE A 342 -21.83 0.92 -29.30
CA ILE A 342 -23.14 1.51 -29.00
C ILE A 342 -23.16 3.00 -29.40
N HIS A 343 -22.11 3.76 -29.07
CA HIS A 343 -22.02 5.17 -29.43
C HIS A 343 -21.88 5.39 -30.92
N ALA A 344 -21.13 4.55 -31.62
CA ALA A 344 -20.99 4.61 -33.10
C ALA A 344 -22.32 4.29 -33.79
N ALA A 345 -23.08 3.30 -33.28
CA ALA A 345 -24.39 2.93 -33.83
C ALA A 345 -25.48 3.99 -33.55
N ALA A 346 -25.40 4.71 -32.44
CA ALA A 346 -26.36 5.75 -32.07
C ALA A 346 -26.18 7.10 -32.84
N GLY A 347 -25.13 7.24 -33.66
CA GLY A 347 -24.91 8.41 -34.51
C GLY A 347 -24.72 9.76 -33.80
N PHE A 348 -24.62 9.77 -32.45
CA PHE A 348 -24.49 11.00 -31.68
C PHE A 348 -23.11 11.10 -31.02
N PRO A 349 -22.32 12.16 -31.27
CA PRO A 349 -21.13 12.45 -30.48
C PRO A 349 -21.55 12.91 -29.08
N ILE A 350 -21.00 12.30 -28.05
CA ILE A 350 -21.25 12.61 -26.60
C ILE A 350 -21.08 14.12 -26.30
N ARG A 351 -20.24 14.82 -27.06
CA ARG A 351 -20.08 16.27 -26.99
C ARG A 351 -21.40 17.06 -27.23
N ALA A 352 -22.26 16.56 -28.12
CA ALA A 352 -23.54 17.22 -28.45
C ALA A 352 -24.54 17.10 -27.28
N LEU A 353 -24.58 15.96 -26.60
CA LEU A 353 -25.44 15.76 -25.43
C LEU A 353 -25.04 16.64 -24.23
N ARG A 354 -23.75 16.78 -23.95
CA ARG A 354 -23.25 17.69 -22.88
C ARG A 354 -23.44 19.17 -23.23
N ALA A 355 -23.32 19.55 -24.50
CA ALA A 355 -23.61 20.92 -24.95
C ALA A 355 -25.09 21.26 -24.84
N LEU A 356 -26.00 20.31 -25.12
CA LEU A 356 -27.42 20.48 -24.93
C LEU A 356 -27.83 20.58 -23.44
N GLN A 357 -27.22 19.78 -22.57
CA GLN A 357 -27.44 19.86 -21.13
C GLN A 357 -26.95 21.18 -20.50
N ARG A 358 -25.87 21.78 -21.02
CA ARG A 358 -25.40 23.10 -20.57
C ARG A 358 -26.28 24.27 -21.07
N ARG A 359 -27.01 24.09 -22.17
CA ARG A 359 -27.95 25.11 -22.71
C ARG A 359 -29.33 25.07 -22.04
N SER A 360 -29.68 23.98 -21.36
CA SER A 360 -30.95 23.82 -20.66
C SER A 360 -30.92 24.21 -19.17
N SER A 361 -29.80 24.72 -18.65
CA SER A 361 -29.75 25.33 -17.33
C SER A 361 -30.31 26.76 -17.46
N PRO A 362 -31.46 27.10 -16.85
CA PRO A 362 -31.98 28.45 -16.90
C PRO A 362 -31.00 29.38 -16.16
N THR A 363 -30.49 30.37 -16.89
CA THR A 363 -29.92 31.58 -16.27
C THR A 363 -31.02 32.23 -15.46
N GLY A 364 -31.01 31.96 -14.15
CA GLY A 364 -31.85 32.69 -13.21
C GLY A 364 -31.39 34.13 -13.19
N ALA A 365 -32.20 34.99 -13.80
CA ALA A 365 -32.15 36.40 -13.60
C ALA A 365 -32.93 36.77 -12.34
N SER A 366 -32.40 37.74 -11.65
CA SER A 366 -32.86 38.61 -10.56
C SER A 366 -32.41 38.21 -9.18
#